data_e4b41db5c0b5c700d99489530d1cc729
#
_entry.id   e4b41db5c0b5c700d99489530d1cc729
#
_cell.length_a   1.000
_cell.length_b   1.000
_cell.length_c   1.000
_cell.angle_alpha   90.00
_cell.angle_beta   90.00
_cell.angle_gamma   90.00
#
_symmetry.space_group_name_H-M   'P 1'
#
loop_
_entity.id
_entity.type
_entity.pdbx_description
1 polymer ?
#
loop_
_entity_poly.entity_id
_entity_poly.type
_entity_poly.pdbx_seq_one_letter_code
_entity_poly.pdbx_strand_id
1 'polypeptide(L)'
;MDEYEKSIKRHCGRVGAIEVFLSGPGLESWYEFKTKFKKSSREVVDLYRSGDEEAKEIMNVYFERTARAFSSFVNILDPDVIVCGGGMSDIDELYNEIPKNIIPYLASDIFLTPIVKADHGSSSGVRGAAHLW
;
A
#
# COMPACT_ATOMS: atom_id res chain seq x y z
N MET A 1 -2.78 -4.54 -15.72
CA MET A 1 -1.92 -5.52 -15.02
C MET A 1 -0.65 -5.70 -15.84
N ASP A 2 0.49 -5.35 -15.27
CA ASP A 2 1.80 -5.57 -15.89
C ASP A 2 2.24 -7.05 -15.81
N GLU A 3 3.41 -7.39 -16.40
CA GLU A 3 3.91 -8.77 -16.39
C GLU A 3 4.20 -9.28 -14.98
N TYR A 4 4.68 -8.40 -14.10
CA TYR A 4 4.92 -8.73 -12.71
C TYR A 4 3.61 -9.06 -11.97
N GLU A 5 2.59 -8.21 -12.13
CA GLU A 5 1.28 -8.43 -11.52
C GLU A 5 0.63 -9.76 -11.94
N LYS A 6 0.89 -10.21 -13.18
CA LYS A 6 0.42 -11.51 -13.68
C LYS A 6 1.22 -12.71 -13.16
N SER A 7 2.44 -12.50 -12.70
CA SER A 7 3.34 -13.56 -12.26
C SER A 7 3.19 -13.95 -10.81
N ILE A 8 2.73 -13.02 -9.94
CA ILE A 8 2.67 -13.25 -8.49
C ILE A 8 1.43 -14.00 -8.09
N LYS A 9 1.65 -15.15 -7.42
CA LYS A 9 0.59 -16.01 -6.87
C LYS A 9 0.46 -15.81 -5.36
N ARG A 10 -0.80 -15.80 -4.88
CA ARG A 10 -1.10 -15.93 -3.44
C ARG A 10 -0.77 -17.33 -2.93
N HIS A 11 -0.74 -17.47 -1.60
CA HIS A 11 -0.74 -18.77 -0.91
C HIS A 11 -1.84 -19.72 -1.42
N CYS A 12 -3.00 -19.20 -1.83
CA CYS A 12 -4.10 -20.00 -2.38
C CYS A 12 -3.97 -20.28 -3.90
N GLY A 13 -2.85 -19.93 -4.53
CA GLY A 13 -2.58 -20.15 -5.96
C GLY A 13 -3.24 -19.15 -6.91
N ARG A 14 -4.08 -18.22 -6.43
CA ARG A 14 -4.69 -17.17 -7.27
C ARG A 14 -3.70 -16.05 -7.56
N VAL A 15 -3.84 -15.42 -8.72
CA VAL A 15 -3.01 -14.31 -9.20
C VAL A 15 -3.75 -12.98 -9.00
N GLY A 16 -3.01 -11.89 -8.80
CA GLY A 16 -3.56 -10.53 -8.86
C GLY A 16 -4.34 -10.07 -7.63
N ALA A 17 -4.15 -10.69 -6.47
CA ALA A 17 -4.77 -10.20 -5.25
C ALA A 17 -4.08 -8.94 -4.72
N ILE A 18 -4.86 -7.96 -4.28
CA ILE A 18 -4.40 -6.65 -3.76
C ILE A 18 -3.32 -6.83 -2.67
N GLU A 19 -3.52 -7.77 -1.74
CA GLU A 19 -2.59 -8.05 -0.65
C GLU A 19 -1.15 -8.34 -1.12
N VAL A 20 -1.00 -9.07 -2.25
CA VAL A 20 0.34 -9.44 -2.78
C VAL A 20 1.14 -8.23 -3.26
N PHE A 21 0.48 -7.10 -3.47
CA PHE A 21 1.12 -5.87 -3.95
C PHE A 21 1.27 -4.82 -2.85
N LEU A 22 0.34 -4.79 -1.89
CA LEU A 22 0.27 -3.73 -0.88
C LEU A 22 0.85 -4.13 0.47
N SER A 23 1.17 -5.41 0.68
CA SER A 23 1.84 -5.87 1.90
C SER A 23 3.34 -5.59 1.89
N GLY A 24 3.98 -5.64 3.07
CA GLY A 24 5.44 -5.58 3.18
C GLY A 24 6.15 -6.60 2.29
N PRO A 25 5.80 -7.90 2.37
CA PRO A 25 6.33 -8.92 1.46
C PRO A 25 6.10 -8.59 -0.03
N GLY A 26 4.98 -7.93 -0.37
CA GLY A 26 4.71 -7.48 -1.74
C GLY A 26 5.70 -6.42 -2.22
N LEU A 27 5.99 -5.42 -1.38
CA LEU A 27 6.99 -4.40 -1.67
C LEU A 27 8.40 -5.01 -1.79
N GLU A 28 8.76 -5.94 -0.90
CA GLU A 28 10.02 -6.68 -0.93
C GLU A 28 10.21 -7.47 -2.23
N SER A 29 9.16 -8.19 -2.64
CA SER A 29 9.15 -8.95 -3.89
C SER A 29 9.25 -8.06 -5.12
N TRP A 30 8.61 -6.89 -5.10
CA TRP A 30 8.72 -5.91 -6.18
C TRP A 30 10.12 -5.31 -6.25
N TYR A 31 10.72 -4.98 -5.12
CA TYR A 31 12.11 -4.52 -5.04
C TYR A 31 13.06 -5.58 -5.60
N GLU A 32 12.96 -6.84 -5.16
CA GLU A 32 13.80 -7.94 -5.64
C GLU A 32 13.62 -8.18 -7.16
N PHE A 33 12.39 -8.10 -7.66
CA PHE A 33 12.12 -8.25 -9.09
C PHE A 33 12.83 -7.19 -9.93
N LYS A 34 12.82 -5.93 -9.49
CA LYS A 34 13.44 -4.81 -10.21
C LYS A 34 14.96 -4.79 -10.09
N THR A 35 15.48 -4.95 -8.88
CA THR A 35 16.91 -4.72 -8.57
C THR A 35 17.75 -6.00 -8.58
N LYS A 36 17.11 -7.18 -8.48
CA LYS A 36 17.73 -8.50 -8.25
C LYS A 36 18.36 -8.64 -6.86
N PHE A 37 18.19 -7.67 -5.97
CA PHE A 37 18.66 -7.73 -4.59
C PHE A 37 17.48 -7.85 -3.63
N LYS A 38 17.69 -8.57 -2.53
CA LYS A 38 16.70 -8.69 -1.45
C LYS A 38 16.89 -7.58 -0.44
N LYS A 39 15.79 -6.91 -0.11
CA LYS A 39 15.71 -5.96 0.99
C LYS A 39 14.36 -6.08 1.68
N SER A 40 14.34 -5.84 2.99
CA SER A 40 13.10 -5.72 3.73
C SER A 40 12.35 -4.44 3.33
N SER A 41 11.05 -4.43 3.52
CA SER A 41 10.20 -3.25 3.25
C SER A 41 10.68 -2.00 3.98
N ARG A 42 11.19 -2.16 5.22
CA ARG A 42 11.80 -1.06 5.99
C ARG A 42 13.05 -0.51 5.30
N GLU A 43 13.98 -1.37 4.87
CA GLU A 43 15.19 -0.95 4.14
C GLU A 43 14.85 -0.24 2.83
N VAL A 44 13.82 -0.68 2.11
CA VAL A 44 13.36 -0.02 0.88
C VAL A 44 12.86 1.39 1.19
N VAL A 45 12.07 1.57 2.24
CA VAL A 45 11.59 2.88 2.69
C VAL A 45 12.74 3.78 3.14
N ASP A 46 13.74 3.24 3.86
CA ASP A 46 14.93 3.99 4.29
C ASP A 46 15.75 4.45 3.08
N LEU A 47 15.91 3.61 2.06
CA LEU A 47 16.56 3.98 0.79
C LEU A 47 15.77 5.08 0.07
N TYR A 48 14.45 4.97 -0.02
CA TYR A 48 13.60 6.00 -0.59
C TYR A 48 13.81 7.36 0.11
N ARG A 49 13.81 7.36 1.44
CA ARG A 49 14.03 8.57 2.28
C ARG A 49 15.44 9.14 2.14
N SER A 50 16.43 8.29 1.87
CA SER A 50 17.82 8.74 1.61
C SER A 50 18.03 9.31 0.21
N GLY A 51 17.03 9.21 -0.66
CA GLY A 51 17.07 9.76 -2.01
C GLY A 51 17.58 8.80 -3.08
N ASP A 52 17.63 7.49 -2.80
CA ASP A 52 17.98 6.48 -3.79
C ASP A 52 16.96 6.47 -4.94
N GLU A 53 17.44 6.63 -6.18
CA GLU A 53 16.56 6.79 -7.34
C GLU A 53 15.79 5.51 -7.68
N GLU A 54 16.39 4.34 -7.52
CA GLU A 54 15.73 3.07 -7.78
C GLU A 54 14.63 2.79 -6.74
N ALA A 55 14.91 3.09 -5.47
CA ALA A 55 13.91 3.00 -4.40
C ALA A 55 12.76 4.01 -4.62
N LYS A 56 13.05 5.22 -5.14
CA LYS A 56 11.99 6.19 -5.50
C LYS A 56 11.07 5.67 -6.59
N GLU A 57 11.60 5.10 -7.66
CA GLU A 57 10.76 4.49 -8.71
C GLU A 57 9.88 3.38 -8.15
N ILE A 58 10.45 2.52 -7.31
CA ILE A 58 9.75 1.40 -6.68
C ILE A 58 8.64 1.89 -5.75
N MET A 59 8.91 2.88 -4.92
CA MET A 59 7.93 3.46 -4.00
C MET A 59 6.83 4.21 -4.73
N ASN A 60 7.13 4.92 -5.81
CA ASN A 60 6.12 5.58 -6.64
C ASN A 60 5.11 4.57 -7.23
N VAL A 61 5.60 3.43 -7.72
CA VAL A 61 4.72 2.34 -8.19
C VAL A 61 3.90 1.76 -7.02
N TYR A 62 4.49 1.64 -5.84
CA TYR A 62 3.78 1.17 -4.65
C TYR A 62 2.65 2.13 -4.24
N PHE A 63 2.90 3.44 -4.23
CA PHE A 63 1.89 4.45 -3.94
C PHE A 63 0.77 4.46 -4.98
N GLU A 64 1.10 4.36 -6.27
CA GLU A 64 0.12 4.27 -7.35
C GLU A 64 -0.76 3.02 -7.22
N ARG A 65 -0.19 1.85 -6.97
CA ARG A 65 -0.93 0.61 -6.76
C ARG A 65 -1.85 0.70 -5.54
N THR A 66 -1.37 1.32 -4.48
CA THR A 66 -2.17 1.54 -3.26
C THR A 66 -3.34 2.48 -3.54
N ALA A 67 -3.10 3.58 -4.24
CA ALA A 67 -4.13 4.53 -4.64
C ALA A 67 -5.19 3.87 -5.53
N ARG A 68 -4.79 3.08 -6.51
CA ARG A 68 -5.67 2.30 -7.38
C ARG A 68 -6.52 1.28 -6.61
N ALA A 69 -5.94 0.62 -5.61
CA ALA A 69 -6.69 -0.29 -4.75
C ALA A 69 -7.70 0.46 -3.88
N PHE A 70 -7.31 1.60 -3.28
CA PHE A 70 -8.19 2.42 -2.47
C PHE A 70 -9.35 3.01 -3.27
N SER A 71 -9.12 3.40 -4.53
CA SER A 71 -10.18 3.90 -5.40
C SER A 71 -11.33 2.90 -5.57
N SER A 72 -11.05 1.60 -5.56
CA SER A 72 -12.09 0.58 -5.62
C SER A 72 -13.03 0.63 -4.41
N PHE A 73 -12.47 0.84 -3.21
CA PHE A 73 -13.29 0.99 -2.01
C PHE A 73 -14.05 2.32 -2.00
N VAL A 74 -13.38 3.40 -2.40
CA VAL A 74 -14.00 4.74 -2.46
C VAL A 74 -15.15 4.76 -3.45
N ASN A 75 -14.97 4.25 -4.67
CA ASN A 75 -16.00 4.22 -5.69
C ASN A 75 -17.21 3.34 -5.35
N ILE A 76 -17.06 2.34 -4.48
CA ILE A 76 -18.14 1.41 -4.13
C ILE A 76 -18.82 1.82 -2.83
N LEU A 77 -18.05 2.26 -1.82
CA LEU A 77 -18.54 2.45 -0.46
C LEU A 77 -18.73 3.93 -0.09
N ASP A 78 -18.07 4.85 -0.82
CA ASP A 78 -18.05 6.29 -0.49
C ASP A 78 -17.82 6.55 1.00
N PRO A 79 -16.70 6.07 1.59
CA PRO A 79 -16.51 6.08 3.03
C PRO A 79 -16.20 7.49 3.55
N ASP A 80 -16.65 7.82 4.76
CA ASP A 80 -16.34 9.07 5.44
C ASP A 80 -14.85 9.17 5.85
N VAL A 81 -14.18 8.03 6.07
CA VAL A 81 -12.77 7.96 6.46
C VAL A 81 -12.18 6.59 6.12
N ILE A 82 -10.91 6.57 5.73
CA ILE A 82 -10.11 5.34 5.56
C ILE A 82 -9.06 5.30 6.67
N VAL A 83 -9.14 4.28 7.54
CA VAL A 83 -8.18 4.09 8.63
C VAL A 83 -7.19 2.98 8.23
N CYS A 84 -5.91 3.34 8.10
CA CYS A 84 -4.85 2.41 7.77
C CYS A 84 -4.22 1.83 9.04
N GLY A 85 -4.17 0.50 9.12
CA GLY A 85 -3.52 -0.24 10.19
C GLY A 85 -2.54 -1.29 9.66
N GLY A 86 -1.77 -1.89 10.57
CA GLY A 86 -0.73 -2.86 10.22
C GLY A 86 0.62 -2.23 9.90
N GLY A 87 1.64 -3.06 9.63
CA GLY A 87 3.03 -2.60 9.49
C GLY A 87 3.27 -1.57 8.39
N MET A 88 2.54 -1.66 7.28
CA MET A 88 2.68 -0.70 6.17
C MET A 88 2.06 0.66 6.47
N SER A 89 1.18 0.78 7.46
CA SER A 89 0.62 2.07 7.89
C SER A 89 1.65 2.98 8.57
N ASP A 90 2.84 2.46 8.88
CA ASP A 90 3.96 3.22 9.44
C ASP A 90 4.77 3.99 8.38
N ILE A 91 4.40 3.85 7.10
CA ILE A 91 4.97 4.65 6.00
C ILE A 91 4.20 5.97 5.94
N ASP A 92 4.74 7.01 6.55
CA ASP A 92 4.06 8.31 6.70
C ASP A 92 3.79 8.98 5.33
N GLU A 93 4.59 8.69 4.33
CA GLU A 93 4.44 9.18 2.97
C GLU A 93 3.14 8.71 2.29
N LEU A 94 2.57 7.56 2.71
CA LEU A 94 1.29 7.06 2.18
C LEU A 94 0.17 8.09 2.29
N TYR A 95 0.11 8.80 3.41
CA TYR A 95 -0.98 9.74 3.73
C TYR A 95 -0.96 10.99 2.84
N ASN A 96 0.18 11.29 2.24
CA ASN A 96 0.35 12.39 1.29
C ASN A 96 0.32 11.92 -0.17
N GLU A 97 0.87 10.75 -0.46
CA GLU A 97 1.02 10.27 -1.83
C GLU A 97 -0.25 9.60 -2.37
N ILE A 98 -1.01 8.86 -1.54
CA ILE A 98 -2.25 8.24 -2.00
C ILE A 98 -3.27 9.29 -2.50
N PRO A 99 -3.56 10.39 -1.76
CA PRO A 99 -4.48 11.42 -2.24
C PRO A 99 -4.10 12.06 -3.58
N LYS A 100 -2.81 12.17 -3.87
CA LYS A 100 -2.32 12.70 -5.15
C LYS A 100 -2.52 11.72 -6.30
N ASN A 101 -2.37 10.43 -6.03
CA ASN A 101 -2.37 9.37 -7.05
C ASN A 101 -3.75 8.75 -7.27
N ILE A 102 -4.74 9.00 -6.41
CA ILE A 102 -6.04 8.31 -6.46
C ILE A 102 -6.99 8.89 -7.50
N ILE A 103 -6.91 10.20 -7.76
CA ILE A 103 -7.87 10.95 -8.58
C ILE A 103 -8.11 10.31 -9.96
N PRO A 104 -7.09 9.85 -10.71
CA PRO A 104 -7.29 9.22 -12.03
C PRO A 104 -8.15 7.94 -12.00
N TYR A 105 -8.37 7.36 -10.83
CA TYR A 105 -9.10 6.11 -10.63
C TYR A 105 -10.48 6.29 -10.01
N LEU A 106 -10.84 7.53 -9.68
CA LEU A 106 -12.14 7.84 -9.08
C LEU A 106 -13.20 8.11 -10.15
N ALA A 107 -14.46 7.86 -9.79
CA ALA A 107 -15.61 8.29 -10.56
C ALA A 107 -15.87 9.81 -10.44
N SER A 108 -15.19 10.49 -9.51
CA SER A 108 -15.22 11.92 -9.24
C SER A 108 -13.87 12.56 -9.48
N ASP A 109 -13.86 13.81 -9.92
CA ASP A 109 -12.62 14.61 -10.07
C ASP A 109 -12.07 15.13 -8.74
N ILE A 110 -12.76 14.86 -7.62
CA ILE A 110 -12.41 15.35 -6.29
C ILE A 110 -12.32 14.17 -5.33
N PHE A 111 -11.27 14.14 -4.51
CA PHE A 111 -11.08 13.19 -3.41
C PHE A 111 -11.12 13.95 -2.07
N LEU A 112 -12.15 13.69 -1.27
CA LEU A 112 -12.36 14.34 0.02
C LEU A 112 -12.24 13.39 1.22
N THR A 113 -12.25 12.09 1.00
CA THR A 113 -12.17 11.09 2.06
C THR A 113 -10.81 11.13 2.74
N PRO A 114 -10.72 11.48 4.04
CA PRO A 114 -9.46 11.48 4.75
C PRO A 114 -8.90 10.06 4.88
N ILE A 115 -7.58 9.93 4.68
CA ILE A 115 -6.83 8.72 4.96
C ILE A 115 -6.00 8.97 6.21
N VAL A 116 -6.22 8.17 7.25
CA VAL A 116 -5.60 8.37 8.56
C VAL A 116 -4.92 7.10 9.05
N LYS A 117 -3.89 7.27 9.87
CA LYS A 117 -3.21 6.18 10.55
C LYS A 117 -4.03 5.74 11.76
N ALA A 118 -4.12 4.43 11.99
CA ALA A 118 -4.72 3.90 13.20
C ALA A 118 -3.89 4.30 14.43
N ASP A 119 -4.55 4.74 15.51
CA ASP A 119 -3.91 5.25 16.74
C ASP A 119 -2.91 4.26 17.38
N HIS A 120 -3.13 2.96 17.16
CA HIS A 120 -2.28 1.92 17.72
C HIS A 120 -1.38 1.24 16.67
N GLY A 121 -1.27 1.80 15.48
CA GLY A 121 -0.38 1.32 14.41
C GLY A 121 -0.55 -0.18 14.11
N SER A 122 0.55 -0.92 14.07
CA SER A 122 0.56 -2.36 13.80
C SER A 122 -0.16 -3.22 14.84
N SER A 123 -0.37 -2.72 16.07
CA SER A 123 -1.06 -3.45 17.15
C SER A 123 -2.58 -3.24 17.21
N SER A 124 -3.14 -2.41 16.33
CA SER A 124 -4.58 -2.06 16.33
C SER A 124 -5.48 -3.28 16.24
N GLY A 125 -5.16 -4.26 15.39
CA GLY A 125 -5.94 -5.48 15.23
C GLY A 125 -5.97 -6.36 16.50
N VAL A 126 -4.80 -6.55 17.12
CA VAL A 126 -4.69 -7.35 18.37
C VAL A 126 -5.42 -6.67 19.50
N ARG A 127 -5.30 -5.34 19.62
CA ARG A 127 -6.01 -4.57 20.66
C ARG A 127 -7.52 -4.59 20.44
N GLY A 128 -7.98 -4.44 19.19
CA GLY A 128 -9.39 -4.55 18.85
C GLY A 128 -9.95 -5.92 19.21
N ALA A 129 -9.23 -6.99 18.90
CA ALA A 129 -9.64 -8.35 19.29
C ALA A 129 -9.73 -8.54 20.81
N ALA A 130 -8.82 -7.93 21.58
CA ALA A 130 -8.84 -8.00 23.05
C ALA A 130 -10.02 -7.26 23.70
N HIS A 131 -10.71 -6.37 22.97
CA HIS A 131 -11.89 -5.64 23.44
C HIS A 131 -13.23 -6.28 23.05
N LEU A 132 -13.20 -7.45 22.40
CA LEU A 132 -14.42 -8.19 22.05
C LEU A 132 -15.04 -8.97 23.20
N TRP A 133 -14.36 -9.04 24.37
CA TRP A 133 -14.76 -9.80 25.57
C TRP A 133 -14.86 -8.91 26.80
#